data_44ae1596d23896f3012b703ed59fc794
#
_entry.id   44ae1596d23896f3012b703ed59fc794
#
_cell.length_a   1.000
_cell.length_b   1.000
_cell.length_c   1.000
_cell.angle_alpha   90.00
_cell.angle_beta   90.00
_cell.angle_gamma   90.00
#
_symmetry.space_group_name_H-M   'P 1'
#
loop_
_entity.id
_entity.type
_entity.pdbx_description
1 polymer ?
#
loop_
_entity_poly.entity_id
_entity_poly.type
_entity_poly.pdbx_seq_one_letter_code
_entity_poly.pdbx_strand_id
1 'polypeptide(L)'
;KMILACEEVEKAHIDLLPSPFLSASIENCMENGMDVTAGGAKYNLSGIQMIQVANLADSLVAIKQLVYDEKKCTQKEMLDALKNNFEGYEILRAMCVNKVPKYGNDIDEVDKQGTKWADYFKNRLRTFKNYRKGPYHTGMYTVSAHVPMGENVGATPDGRYAKEPLADGGMSPVYGRDIKGPTAVLKSVSKLDKTLTTNGGLLNMKFLPEFFKTETGIDKFANFLRTFVDLEIPHIQFNVVRKEDLLAAKKNPEQYRGLTVRVAGYTAYFTELADELQNEIIARTSYGDI
;
A
#
# COMPACT_ATOMS: atom_id res chain seq x y z
N LYS A 1 -14.69 -8.54 14.04
CA LYS A 1 -14.04 -9.84 13.79
C LYS A 1 -12.51 -9.71 13.84
N MET A 2 -11.88 -8.75 13.12
CA MET A 2 -10.43 -8.60 13.09
C MET A 2 -9.82 -8.38 14.48
N ILE A 3 -10.40 -7.50 15.32
CA ILE A 3 -9.94 -7.30 16.71
C ILE A 3 -9.94 -8.62 17.50
N LEU A 4 -11.02 -9.40 17.40
CA LEU A 4 -11.08 -10.71 18.07
C LEU A 4 -9.99 -11.68 17.60
N ALA A 5 -9.70 -11.67 16.30
CA ALA A 5 -8.60 -12.48 15.77
C ALA A 5 -7.23 -12.00 16.29
N CYS A 6 -7.02 -10.68 16.38
CA CYS A 6 -5.79 -10.12 16.97
C CYS A 6 -5.65 -10.53 18.45
N GLU A 7 -6.73 -10.50 19.23
CA GLU A 7 -6.72 -10.94 20.65
C GLU A 7 -6.30 -12.40 20.79
N GLU A 8 -6.80 -13.29 19.93
CA GLU A 8 -6.40 -14.71 19.96
C GLU A 8 -4.94 -14.92 19.55
N VAL A 9 -4.46 -14.16 18.55
CA VAL A 9 -3.04 -14.17 18.17
C VAL A 9 -2.15 -13.64 19.30
N GLU A 10 -2.56 -12.58 20.00
CA GLU A 10 -1.81 -12.04 21.13
C GLU A 10 -1.72 -13.04 22.30
N LYS A 11 -2.83 -13.76 22.62
CA LYS A 11 -2.82 -14.85 23.61
C LYS A 11 -1.83 -15.95 23.23
N ALA A 12 -1.88 -16.38 21.97
CA ALA A 12 -0.96 -17.40 21.47
C ALA A 12 0.51 -16.97 21.58
N HIS A 13 0.84 -15.70 21.32
CA HIS A 13 2.19 -15.18 21.49
C HIS A 13 2.65 -15.21 22.95
N ILE A 14 1.77 -14.85 23.90
CA ILE A 14 2.10 -14.90 25.33
C ILE A 14 2.41 -16.34 25.77
N ASP A 15 1.59 -17.28 25.34
CA ASP A 15 1.63 -18.66 25.80
C ASP A 15 2.73 -19.49 25.11
N LEU A 16 2.96 -19.24 23.83
CA LEU A 16 3.77 -20.12 22.97
C LEU A 16 5.07 -19.50 22.45
N LEU A 17 5.15 -18.15 22.39
CA LEU A 17 6.25 -17.44 21.73
C LEU A 17 6.79 -16.27 22.57
N PRO A 18 7.15 -16.49 23.86
CA PRO A 18 7.80 -15.46 24.65
C PRO A 18 9.14 -15.06 24.01
N SER A 19 9.53 -13.81 24.15
CA SER A 19 10.75 -13.25 23.56
C SER A 19 11.68 -12.66 24.62
N PRO A 20 12.30 -13.50 25.48
CA PRO A 20 13.07 -13.04 26.63
C PRO A 20 14.30 -12.20 26.25
N PHE A 21 15.01 -12.55 25.17
CA PHE A 21 16.14 -11.76 24.70
C PHE A 21 15.73 -10.36 24.22
N LEU A 22 14.63 -10.26 23.47
CA LEU A 22 14.07 -8.97 23.09
C LEU A 22 13.59 -8.19 24.32
N SER A 23 12.89 -8.84 25.22
CA SER A 23 12.38 -8.25 26.46
C SER A 23 13.50 -7.64 27.33
N ALA A 24 14.67 -8.25 27.38
CA ALA A 24 15.83 -7.73 28.11
C ALA A 24 16.35 -6.40 27.55
N SER A 25 16.06 -6.08 26.28
CA SER A 25 16.45 -4.82 25.62
C SER A 25 15.33 -3.76 25.57
N ILE A 26 14.11 -4.10 26.02
CA ILE A 26 12.96 -3.19 25.99
C ILE A 26 12.71 -2.59 27.37
N GLU A 27 12.60 -1.27 27.41
CA GLU A 27 12.33 -0.51 28.64
C GLU A 27 11.11 -1.05 29.40
N ASN A 28 11.26 -1.24 30.68
CA ASN A 28 10.23 -1.66 31.63
C ASN A 28 9.93 -3.19 31.68
N CYS A 29 10.43 -3.98 30.73
CA CYS A 29 10.22 -5.44 30.77
C CYS A 29 10.99 -6.10 31.91
N MET A 30 12.26 -5.71 32.13
CA MET A 30 13.09 -6.24 33.19
C MET A 30 12.59 -5.79 34.57
N GLU A 31 12.25 -4.51 34.72
CA GLU A 31 11.75 -3.94 35.94
C GLU A 31 10.43 -4.60 36.41
N ASN A 32 9.58 -4.97 35.46
CA ASN A 32 8.30 -5.64 35.74
C ASN A 32 8.43 -7.17 35.82
N GLY A 33 9.58 -7.74 35.43
CA GLY A 33 9.72 -9.20 35.27
C GLY A 33 8.72 -9.79 34.30
N MET A 34 8.41 -9.05 33.22
CA MET A 34 7.33 -9.41 32.29
C MET A 34 7.82 -9.34 30.85
N ASP A 35 7.52 -10.39 30.07
CA ASP A 35 7.88 -10.45 28.65
C ASP A 35 7.18 -9.36 27.82
N VAL A 36 7.84 -8.91 26.76
CA VAL A 36 7.27 -7.89 25.83
C VAL A 36 5.96 -8.37 25.22
N THR A 37 5.84 -9.66 24.91
CA THR A 37 4.60 -10.25 24.37
C THR A 37 3.46 -10.25 25.38
N ALA A 38 3.77 -10.28 26.68
CA ALA A 38 2.80 -10.21 27.78
C ALA A 38 2.45 -8.77 28.21
N GLY A 39 3.08 -7.76 27.61
CA GLY A 39 2.83 -6.36 27.92
C GLY A 39 3.81 -5.73 28.89
N GLY A 40 5.01 -6.32 29.08
CA GLY A 40 6.06 -5.78 29.95
C GLY A 40 6.61 -4.43 29.49
N ALA A 41 6.55 -4.12 28.21
CA ALA A 41 7.05 -2.88 27.66
C ALA A 41 6.30 -1.64 28.16
N LYS A 42 7.01 -0.54 28.37
CA LYS A 42 6.43 0.78 28.71
C LYS A 42 5.36 1.23 27.72
N TYR A 43 5.58 0.98 26.43
CA TYR A 43 4.63 1.26 25.36
C TYR A 43 4.10 -0.06 24.82
N ASN A 44 2.96 -0.49 25.32
CA ASN A 44 2.29 -1.74 24.93
C ASN A 44 1.28 -1.47 23.82
N LEU A 45 1.74 -1.56 22.58
CA LEU A 45 0.96 -1.23 21.38
C LEU A 45 0.67 -2.48 20.56
N SER A 46 -0.45 -2.47 19.82
CA SER A 46 -0.70 -3.41 18.72
C SER A 46 -1.01 -2.64 17.45
N GLY A 47 -0.42 -3.07 16.32
CA GLY A 47 -0.58 -2.41 15.04
C GLY A 47 -1.59 -3.15 14.14
N ILE A 48 -2.52 -2.41 13.53
CA ILE A 48 -3.36 -2.93 12.45
C ILE A 48 -3.16 -2.07 11.22
N GLN A 49 -2.89 -2.73 10.08
CA GLN A 49 -2.60 -2.05 8.83
C GLN A 49 -3.88 -1.75 8.07
N MET A 50 -4.08 -0.48 7.68
CA MET A 50 -5.00 -0.10 6.63
C MET A 50 -4.23 -0.11 5.31
N ILE A 51 -4.44 -1.13 4.53
CA ILE A 51 -3.80 -1.28 3.23
C ILE A 51 -4.79 -0.93 2.10
N GLN A 52 -4.25 -0.63 0.91
CA GLN A 52 -5.02 -0.41 -0.33
C GLN A 52 -6.03 0.76 -0.27
N VAL A 53 -5.64 1.85 0.37
CA VAL A 53 -6.46 3.08 0.37
C VAL A 53 -6.78 3.55 -1.05
N ALA A 54 -5.85 3.36 -1.99
CA ALA A 54 -6.02 3.72 -3.40
C ALA A 54 -7.15 2.92 -4.07
N ASN A 55 -7.15 1.58 -3.95
CA ASN A 55 -8.24 0.76 -4.51
C ASN A 55 -9.60 1.14 -3.95
N LEU A 56 -9.67 1.44 -2.64
CA LEU A 56 -10.91 1.86 -1.99
C LEU A 56 -11.40 3.22 -2.53
N ALA A 57 -10.52 4.23 -2.57
CA ALA A 57 -10.85 5.57 -3.03
C ALA A 57 -11.30 5.56 -4.49
N ASP A 58 -10.54 4.91 -5.36
CA ASP A 58 -10.83 4.78 -6.78
C ASP A 58 -12.16 4.05 -7.03
N SER A 59 -12.44 2.99 -6.27
CA SER A 59 -13.69 2.23 -6.36
C SER A 59 -14.90 3.04 -5.94
N LEU A 60 -14.80 3.81 -4.85
CA LEU A 60 -15.91 4.63 -4.36
C LEU A 60 -16.24 5.76 -5.32
N VAL A 61 -15.23 6.40 -5.92
CA VAL A 61 -15.44 7.44 -6.92
C VAL A 61 -16.01 6.84 -8.21
N ALA A 62 -15.56 5.65 -8.61
CA ALA A 62 -16.14 4.95 -9.77
C ALA A 62 -17.63 4.66 -9.59
N ILE A 63 -18.03 4.13 -8.44
CA ILE A 63 -19.44 3.91 -8.12
C ILE A 63 -20.19 5.23 -8.12
N LYS A 64 -19.69 6.25 -7.41
CA LYS A 64 -20.35 7.56 -7.36
C LYS A 64 -20.56 8.13 -8.76
N GLN A 65 -19.49 8.25 -9.53
CA GLN A 65 -19.54 8.90 -10.85
C GLN A 65 -20.36 8.09 -11.86
N LEU A 66 -20.05 6.80 -12.04
CA LEU A 66 -20.65 6.02 -13.13
C LEU A 66 -22.09 5.57 -12.84
N VAL A 67 -22.40 5.26 -11.57
CA VAL A 67 -23.73 4.76 -11.20
C VAL A 67 -24.68 5.90 -10.82
N TYR A 68 -24.24 6.84 -9.99
CA TYR A 68 -25.15 7.84 -9.41
C TYR A 68 -25.14 9.17 -10.17
N ASP A 69 -23.98 9.74 -10.50
CA ASP A 69 -23.88 11.08 -11.09
C ASP A 69 -24.18 11.03 -12.60
N GLU A 70 -23.41 10.23 -13.35
CA GLU A 70 -23.51 10.14 -14.82
C GLU A 70 -24.51 9.09 -15.32
N LYS A 71 -24.92 8.17 -14.45
CA LYS A 71 -25.87 7.08 -14.78
C LYS A 71 -25.45 6.28 -16.03
N LYS A 72 -24.14 5.99 -16.16
CA LYS A 72 -23.58 5.19 -17.25
C LYS A 72 -23.91 3.70 -17.12
N CYS A 73 -24.18 3.25 -15.91
CA CYS A 73 -24.68 1.92 -15.59
C CYS A 73 -25.58 1.98 -14.36
N THR A 74 -26.42 0.98 -14.19
CA THR A 74 -27.20 0.77 -12.99
C THR A 74 -26.37 0.11 -11.89
N GLN A 75 -26.83 0.14 -10.65
CA GLN A 75 -26.23 -0.62 -9.55
C GLN A 75 -26.15 -2.12 -9.85
N LYS A 76 -27.21 -2.67 -10.50
CA LYS A 76 -27.27 -4.08 -10.88
C LYS A 76 -26.20 -4.41 -11.91
N GLU A 77 -26.08 -3.61 -12.97
CA GLU A 77 -25.06 -3.82 -14.01
C GLU A 77 -23.64 -3.74 -13.44
N MET A 78 -23.36 -2.80 -12.52
CA MET A 78 -22.08 -2.74 -11.83
C MET A 78 -21.82 -4.02 -11.01
N LEU A 79 -22.80 -4.49 -10.24
CA LEU A 79 -22.67 -5.71 -9.45
C LEU A 79 -22.50 -6.96 -10.32
N ASP A 80 -23.23 -7.05 -11.43
CA ASP A 80 -23.13 -8.15 -12.37
C ASP A 80 -21.77 -8.15 -13.07
N ALA A 81 -21.27 -6.97 -13.47
CA ALA A 81 -19.94 -6.81 -14.03
C ALA A 81 -18.83 -7.31 -13.06
N LEU A 82 -18.93 -6.93 -11.79
CA LEU A 82 -17.95 -7.36 -10.77
C LEU A 82 -18.02 -8.88 -10.53
N LYS A 83 -19.22 -9.47 -10.45
CA LYS A 83 -19.41 -10.91 -10.28
C LYS A 83 -18.85 -11.73 -11.46
N ASN A 84 -19.01 -11.18 -12.68
CA ASN A 84 -18.53 -11.79 -13.90
C ASN A 84 -17.07 -11.38 -14.24
N ASN A 85 -16.35 -10.78 -13.31
CA ASN A 85 -14.99 -10.33 -13.55
C ASN A 85 -14.85 -9.45 -14.79
N PHE A 86 -15.85 -8.59 -15.04
CA PHE A 86 -16.02 -7.72 -16.21
C PHE A 86 -16.16 -8.45 -17.55
N GLU A 87 -16.29 -9.78 -17.59
CA GLU A 87 -16.60 -10.51 -18.84
C GLU A 87 -17.98 -10.06 -19.35
N GLY A 88 -18.03 -9.60 -20.61
CA GLY A 88 -19.22 -8.96 -21.21
C GLY A 88 -19.46 -7.53 -20.76
N TYR A 89 -18.59 -6.92 -19.94
CA TYR A 89 -18.66 -5.54 -19.43
C TYR A 89 -17.36 -4.76 -19.67
N GLU A 90 -16.62 -5.08 -20.74
CA GLU A 90 -15.31 -4.52 -21.04
C GLU A 90 -15.36 -2.98 -21.18
N ILE A 91 -16.45 -2.45 -21.76
CA ILE A 91 -16.66 -1.00 -21.89
C ILE A 91 -16.83 -0.35 -20.52
N LEU A 92 -17.61 -0.96 -19.63
CA LEU A 92 -17.79 -0.45 -18.27
C LEU A 92 -16.46 -0.49 -17.51
N ARG A 93 -15.69 -1.59 -17.62
CA ARG A 93 -14.35 -1.66 -17.07
C ARG A 93 -13.43 -0.56 -17.60
N ALA A 94 -13.43 -0.35 -18.91
CA ALA A 94 -12.64 0.71 -19.53
C ALA A 94 -13.03 2.11 -19.01
N MET A 95 -14.30 2.35 -18.71
CA MET A 95 -14.76 3.58 -18.05
C MET A 95 -14.24 3.66 -16.62
N CYS A 96 -14.36 2.59 -15.84
CA CYS A 96 -13.81 2.51 -14.47
C CYS A 96 -12.32 2.83 -14.43
N VAL A 97 -11.56 2.32 -15.41
CA VAL A 97 -10.11 2.51 -15.50
C VAL A 97 -9.72 3.91 -15.95
N ASN A 98 -10.32 4.41 -17.03
CA ASN A 98 -9.79 5.54 -17.80
C ASN A 98 -10.57 6.85 -17.66
N LYS A 99 -11.84 6.81 -17.23
CA LYS A 99 -12.69 8.01 -17.13
C LYS A 99 -12.86 8.53 -15.73
N VAL A 100 -12.70 7.66 -14.74
CA VAL A 100 -12.88 8.03 -13.33
C VAL A 100 -11.55 8.56 -12.78
N PRO A 101 -11.57 9.66 -11.99
CA PRO A 101 -10.39 10.15 -11.29
C PRO A 101 -9.73 9.06 -10.45
N LYS A 102 -8.40 9.10 -10.37
CA LYS A 102 -7.59 8.11 -9.65
C LYS A 102 -6.73 8.78 -8.59
N TYR A 103 -6.64 8.12 -7.44
CA TYR A 103 -5.72 8.48 -6.36
C TYR A 103 -4.27 8.48 -6.87
N GLY A 104 -3.47 9.42 -6.36
CA GLY A 104 -2.09 9.60 -6.82
C GLY A 104 -1.93 10.62 -7.96
N ASN A 105 -3.00 11.35 -8.32
CA ASN A 105 -2.98 12.35 -9.39
C ASN A 105 -3.31 13.78 -8.93
N ASP A 106 -3.23 14.06 -7.62
CA ASP A 106 -3.57 15.35 -7.01
C ASP A 106 -4.99 15.81 -7.41
N ILE A 107 -5.96 14.91 -7.28
CA ILE A 107 -7.36 15.18 -7.58
C ILE A 107 -8.17 15.07 -6.29
N ASP A 108 -8.64 16.21 -5.79
CA ASP A 108 -9.33 16.34 -4.51
C ASP A 108 -10.52 15.40 -4.33
N GLU A 109 -11.27 15.13 -5.37
CA GLU A 109 -12.46 14.29 -5.27
C GLU A 109 -12.09 12.86 -4.80
N VAL A 110 -11.08 12.26 -5.39
CA VAL A 110 -10.65 10.90 -5.04
C VAL A 110 -9.78 10.89 -3.80
N ASP A 111 -8.87 11.86 -3.65
CA ASP A 111 -7.98 11.95 -2.49
C ASP A 111 -8.78 12.12 -1.19
N LYS A 112 -9.85 12.93 -1.20
CA LYS A 112 -10.75 13.09 -0.06
C LYS A 112 -11.51 11.83 0.31
N GLN A 113 -11.82 10.94 -0.65
CA GLN A 113 -12.38 9.63 -0.32
C GLN A 113 -11.34 8.78 0.43
N GLY A 114 -10.11 8.73 -0.05
CA GLY A 114 -9.02 8.04 0.63
C GLY A 114 -8.83 8.53 2.07
N THR A 115 -8.69 9.84 2.26
CA THR A 115 -8.53 10.47 3.57
C THR A 115 -9.71 10.19 4.51
N LYS A 116 -10.94 10.37 4.03
CA LYS A 116 -12.16 10.12 4.81
C LYS A 116 -12.22 8.70 5.39
N TRP A 117 -11.95 7.70 4.57
CA TRP A 117 -12.05 6.31 5.03
C TRP A 117 -10.84 5.88 5.86
N ALA A 118 -9.66 6.43 5.58
CA ALA A 118 -8.49 6.24 6.42
C ALA A 118 -8.70 6.83 7.82
N ASP A 119 -9.24 8.02 7.92
CA ASP A 119 -9.61 8.66 9.19
C ASP A 119 -10.70 7.88 9.95
N TYR A 120 -11.71 7.39 9.23
CA TYR A 120 -12.74 6.55 9.84
C TYR A 120 -12.11 5.27 10.44
N PHE A 121 -11.24 4.60 9.69
CA PHE A 121 -10.54 3.40 10.16
C PHE A 121 -9.71 3.70 11.43
N LYS A 122 -8.88 4.75 11.38
CA LYS A 122 -8.06 5.20 12.52
C LYS A 122 -8.90 5.47 13.76
N ASN A 123 -9.94 6.29 13.61
CA ASN A 123 -10.79 6.69 14.71
C ASN A 123 -11.56 5.51 15.30
N ARG A 124 -12.01 4.59 14.43
CA ARG A 124 -12.67 3.37 14.89
C ARG A 124 -11.71 2.44 15.63
N LEU A 125 -10.48 2.29 15.14
CA LEU A 125 -9.48 1.42 15.75
C LEU A 125 -9.09 1.91 17.16
N ARG A 126 -8.95 3.21 17.35
CA ARG A 126 -8.64 3.83 18.65
C ARG A 126 -9.65 3.57 19.73
N THR A 127 -10.88 3.15 19.41
CA THR A 127 -11.91 2.80 20.42
C THR A 127 -11.69 1.43 21.06
N PHE A 128 -10.79 0.62 20.53
CA PHE A 128 -10.48 -0.70 21.04
C PHE A 128 -9.19 -0.71 21.87
N LYS A 129 -9.07 -1.71 22.70
CA LYS A 129 -7.85 -2.05 23.43
C LYS A 129 -7.40 -3.43 22.99
N ASN A 130 -6.09 -3.63 22.93
CA ASN A 130 -5.53 -4.95 22.67
C ASN A 130 -5.71 -5.87 23.89
N TYR A 131 -5.40 -7.16 23.74
CA TYR A 131 -5.51 -8.13 24.82
C TYR A 131 -4.73 -7.73 26.09
N ARG A 132 -3.58 -7.11 25.91
CA ARG A 132 -2.69 -6.59 26.96
C ARG A 132 -3.11 -5.21 27.51
N LYS A 133 -4.31 -4.73 27.16
CA LYS A 133 -4.92 -3.45 27.57
C LYS A 133 -4.27 -2.18 27.00
N GLY A 134 -3.31 -2.33 26.06
CA GLY A 134 -2.72 -1.23 25.34
C GLY A 134 -3.63 -0.72 24.18
N PRO A 135 -3.30 0.42 23.56
CA PRO A 135 -4.03 0.92 22.42
C PRO A 135 -3.65 0.19 21.12
N TYR A 136 -4.59 0.21 20.15
CA TYR A 136 -4.26 -0.09 18.77
C TYR A 136 -3.74 1.14 18.05
N HIS A 137 -2.70 0.95 17.22
CA HIS A 137 -2.16 1.94 16.32
C HIS A 137 -2.38 1.53 14.87
N THR A 138 -2.60 2.51 14.00
CA THR A 138 -2.74 2.28 12.58
C THR A 138 -1.39 2.34 11.88
N GLY A 139 -1.25 1.52 10.85
CA GLY A 139 -0.18 1.61 9.87
C GLY A 139 -0.74 1.49 8.46
N MET A 140 0.10 1.79 7.48
CA MET A 140 -0.22 1.75 6.07
C MET A 140 0.95 1.15 5.29
N TYR A 141 1.18 -0.16 5.45
CA TYR A 141 2.19 -0.89 4.68
C TYR A 141 1.76 -2.33 4.44
N THR A 142 2.18 -2.90 3.33
CA THR A 142 1.71 -4.20 2.85
C THR A 142 2.75 -5.31 3.02
N VAL A 143 4.03 -5.00 3.11
CA VAL A 143 5.10 -5.97 2.85
C VAL A 143 4.87 -6.60 1.47
N SER A 144 4.50 -7.87 1.38
CA SER A 144 4.08 -8.54 0.14
C SER A 144 2.59 -8.95 0.16
N ALA A 145 1.86 -8.64 1.24
CA ALA A 145 0.49 -9.13 1.46
C ALA A 145 -0.54 -8.66 0.41
N HIS A 146 -0.27 -7.55 -0.31
CA HIS A 146 -1.14 -7.06 -1.38
C HIS A 146 -1.32 -8.07 -2.52
N VAL A 147 -0.36 -8.97 -2.75
CA VAL A 147 -0.45 -10.06 -3.74
C VAL A 147 -1.40 -11.16 -3.25
N PRO A 148 -1.12 -11.92 -2.17
CA PRO A 148 -2.02 -12.99 -1.73
C PRO A 148 -3.39 -12.49 -1.25
N MET A 149 -3.49 -11.24 -0.78
CA MET A 149 -4.79 -10.65 -0.50
C MET A 149 -5.58 -10.38 -1.78
N GLY A 150 -4.91 -9.93 -2.85
CA GLY A 150 -5.54 -9.72 -4.16
C GLY A 150 -6.13 -11.01 -4.72
N GLU A 151 -5.46 -12.15 -4.55
CA GLU A 151 -5.95 -13.47 -4.96
C GLU A 151 -7.30 -13.85 -4.33
N ASN A 152 -7.54 -13.37 -3.11
CA ASN A 152 -8.76 -13.62 -2.35
C ASN A 152 -9.85 -12.56 -2.53
N VAL A 153 -9.58 -11.51 -3.33
CA VAL A 153 -10.53 -10.41 -3.60
C VAL A 153 -11.05 -10.51 -5.03
N GLY A 154 -12.38 -10.47 -5.17
CA GLY A 154 -13.06 -10.41 -6.47
C GLY A 154 -12.71 -9.14 -7.25
N ALA A 155 -13.30 -8.96 -8.44
CA ALA A 155 -13.16 -7.74 -9.21
C ALA A 155 -13.65 -6.52 -8.40
N THR A 156 -13.04 -5.37 -8.61
CA THR A 156 -13.33 -4.14 -7.86
C THR A 156 -13.72 -2.98 -8.78
N PRO A 157 -14.58 -2.04 -8.33
CA PRO A 157 -15.10 -0.95 -9.17
C PRO A 157 -14.05 0.01 -9.73
N ASP A 158 -12.82 0.00 -9.22
CA ASP A 158 -11.67 0.72 -9.80
C ASP A 158 -11.21 0.14 -11.14
N GLY A 159 -11.77 -1.01 -11.56
CA GLY A 159 -11.48 -1.70 -12.81
C GLY A 159 -10.44 -2.81 -12.67
N ARG A 160 -10.05 -3.21 -11.42
CA ARG A 160 -9.17 -4.34 -11.15
C ARG A 160 -9.93 -5.65 -11.39
N TYR A 161 -9.31 -6.60 -12.07
CA TYR A 161 -9.84 -7.94 -12.18
C TYR A 161 -9.73 -8.72 -10.86
N ALA A 162 -10.56 -9.73 -10.72
CA ALA A 162 -10.44 -10.70 -9.63
C ALA A 162 -9.05 -11.36 -9.65
N LYS A 163 -8.50 -11.59 -8.47
CA LYS A 163 -7.19 -12.22 -8.25
C LYS A 163 -5.96 -11.41 -8.65
N GLU A 164 -6.10 -10.27 -9.32
CA GLU A 164 -4.96 -9.37 -9.54
C GLU A 164 -4.46 -8.81 -8.20
N PRO A 165 -3.16 -8.48 -8.07
CA PRO A 165 -2.65 -7.80 -6.89
C PRO A 165 -3.42 -6.51 -6.59
N LEU A 166 -3.54 -6.19 -5.31
CA LEU A 166 -4.00 -4.88 -4.85
C LEU A 166 -2.86 -3.85 -4.94
N ALA A 167 -3.13 -2.57 -4.68
CA ALA A 167 -2.09 -1.55 -4.64
C ALA A 167 -1.00 -1.90 -3.62
N ASP A 168 0.24 -1.69 -3.98
CA ASP A 168 1.40 -1.96 -3.13
C ASP A 168 1.62 -0.87 -2.06
N GLY A 169 2.58 -1.07 -1.19
CA GLY A 169 3.06 -0.08 -0.22
C GLY A 169 2.10 0.30 0.90
N GLY A 170 0.84 0.46 0.64
CA GLY A 170 -0.19 0.92 1.58
C GLY A 170 -0.64 2.35 1.34
N MET A 171 0.28 3.28 1.06
CA MET A 171 -0.02 4.66 0.65
C MET A 171 0.12 4.87 -0.86
N SER A 172 0.71 3.92 -1.58
CA SER A 172 0.94 4.02 -3.02
C SER A 172 -0.36 4.02 -3.83
N PRO A 173 -0.40 4.73 -4.98
CA PRO A 173 -1.48 4.58 -5.95
C PRO A 173 -1.53 3.16 -6.53
N VAL A 174 -2.64 2.81 -7.15
CA VAL A 174 -2.72 1.61 -7.98
C VAL A 174 -1.76 1.78 -9.17
N TYR A 175 -0.92 0.79 -9.41
CA TYR A 175 0.08 0.83 -10.48
C TYR A 175 -0.56 1.12 -11.86
N GLY A 176 0.10 2.01 -12.62
CA GLY A 176 -0.37 2.47 -13.92
C GLY A 176 -1.56 3.44 -13.88
N ARG A 177 -1.99 3.91 -12.69
CA ARG A 177 -3.07 4.89 -12.54
C ARG A 177 -2.56 6.29 -12.19
N ASP A 178 -1.34 6.43 -11.74
CA ASP A 178 -0.64 7.64 -11.35
C ASP A 178 0.02 8.33 -12.56
N ILE A 179 -0.83 8.86 -13.45
CA ILE A 179 -0.43 9.37 -14.78
C ILE A 179 0.02 10.83 -14.78
N LYS A 180 -0.16 11.57 -13.67
CA LYS A 180 0.22 12.99 -13.56
C LYS A 180 1.63 13.20 -12.98
N GLY A 181 2.40 12.14 -12.89
CA GLY A 181 3.79 12.18 -12.45
C GLY A 181 3.99 12.10 -10.93
N PRO A 182 5.26 11.96 -10.51
CA PRO A 182 5.59 11.63 -9.12
C PRO A 182 5.27 12.74 -8.13
N THR A 183 5.34 14.01 -8.51
CA THR A 183 4.96 15.13 -7.64
C THR A 183 3.46 15.12 -7.32
N ALA A 184 2.60 14.73 -8.28
CA ALA A 184 1.16 14.58 -8.02
C ALA A 184 0.88 13.46 -7.02
N VAL A 185 1.68 12.38 -7.06
CA VAL A 185 1.60 11.31 -6.06
C VAL A 185 1.92 11.83 -4.67
N LEU A 186 3.01 12.60 -4.50
CA LEU A 186 3.34 13.22 -3.21
C LEU A 186 2.18 14.07 -2.67
N LYS A 187 1.58 14.91 -3.52
CA LYS A 187 0.45 15.76 -3.13
C LYS A 187 -0.78 14.96 -2.72
N SER A 188 -1.12 13.88 -3.43
CA SER A 188 -2.22 13.00 -3.01
C SER A 188 -1.94 12.33 -1.66
N VAL A 189 -0.73 11.78 -1.47
CA VAL A 189 -0.33 11.10 -0.23
C VAL A 189 -0.28 12.08 0.95
N SER A 190 0.17 13.31 0.74
CA SER A 190 0.27 14.33 1.80
C SER A 190 -1.08 14.74 2.40
N LYS A 191 -2.19 14.45 1.70
CA LYS A 191 -3.56 14.70 2.21
C LYS A 191 -4.01 13.68 3.24
N LEU A 192 -3.31 12.53 3.37
CA LEU A 192 -3.57 11.55 4.43
C LEU A 192 -3.10 12.11 5.79
N ASP A 193 -3.86 11.84 6.84
CA ASP A 193 -3.45 12.23 8.19
C ASP A 193 -2.15 11.52 8.60
N LYS A 194 -1.13 12.27 8.96
CA LYS A 194 0.19 11.79 9.41
C LYS A 194 0.12 10.79 10.57
N THR A 195 -0.90 10.93 11.42
CA THR A 195 -1.12 10.01 12.55
C THR A 195 -1.67 8.63 12.15
N LEU A 196 -2.00 8.42 10.86
CA LEU A 196 -2.34 7.10 10.32
C LEU A 196 -1.14 6.16 10.25
N THR A 197 0.06 6.69 10.22
CA THR A 197 1.29 5.92 10.01
C THR A 197 2.12 5.74 11.29
N THR A 198 1.50 5.90 12.46
CA THR A 198 2.18 5.73 13.76
C THR A 198 2.72 4.31 13.97
N ASN A 199 2.21 3.33 13.21
CA ASN A 199 2.77 1.98 13.14
C ASN A 199 3.37 1.68 11.74
N GLY A 200 3.96 2.69 11.10
CA GLY A 200 4.59 2.60 9.80
C GLY A 200 3.66 2.94 8.62
N GLY A 201 4.25 3.41 7.55
CA GLY A 201 3.59 3.69 6.28
C GLY A 201 4.59 3.60 5.14
N LEU A 202 4.16 3.16 3.97
CA LEU A 202 5.03 2.96 2.82
C LEU A 202 4.45 3.60 1.57
N LEU A 203 5.29 4.45 0.94
CA LEU A 203 5.11 4.92 -0.43
C LEU A 203 6.23 4.33 -1.29
N ASN A 204 5.88 3.48 -2.24
CA ASN A 204 6.81 2.93 -3.21
C ASN A 204 6.81 3.76 -4.48
N MET A 205 7.99 4.07 -5.00
CA MET A 205 8.16 4.74 -6.30
C MET A 205 9.27 4.07 -7.09
N LYS A 206 9.11 4.01 -8.41
CA LYS A 206 10.10 3.44 -9.31
C LYS A 206 10.52 4.48 -10.35
N PHE A 207 11.84 4.74 -10.42
CA PHE A 207 12.43 5.66 -11.38
C PHE A 207 13.28 4.91 -12.39
N LEU A 208 13.37 5.44 -13.60
CA LEU A 208 14.27 4.92 -14.61
C LEU A 208 15.72 5.36 -14.30
N PRO A 209 16.73 4.47 -14.44
CA PRO A 209 18.13 4.82 -14.20
C PRO A 209 18.62 5.98 -15.05
N GLU A 210 18.04 6.16 -16.26
CA GLU A 210 18.36 7.24 -17.19
C GLU A 210 18.12 8.61 -16.59
N PHE A 211 17.10 8.75 -15.74
CA PHE A 211 16.77 9.99 -15.07
C PHE A 211 17.94 10.56 -14.24
N PHE A 212 18.74 9.68 -13.64
CA PHE A 212 19.87 10.04 -12.77
C PHE A 212 21.19 10.25 -13.51
N LYS A 213 21.23 10.14 -14.86
CA LYS A 213 22.45 10.28 -15.64
C LYS A 213 22.81 11.73 -15.97
N THR A 214 21.91 12.67 -15.71
CA THR A 214 22.11 14.10 -16.02
C THR A 214 22.08 14.93 -14.74
N GLU A 215 22.84 16.02 -14.71
CA GLU A 215 22.80 16.99 -13.59
C GLU A 215 21.38 17.52 -13.36
N THR A 216 20.67 17.87 -14.45
CA THR A 216 19.28 18.31 -14.40
C THR A 216 18.37 17.27 -13.74
N GLY A 217 18.55 15.98 -14.02
CA GLY A 217 17.78 14.90 -13.39
C GLY A 217 18.08 14.81 -11.89
N ILE A 218 19.33 14.93 -11.51
CA ILE A 218 19.76 14.95 -10.10
C ILE A 218 19.17 16.16 -9.37
N ASP A 219 19.20 17.36 -9.97
CA ASP A 219 18.63 18.57 -9.39
C ASP A 219 17.10 18.48 -9.23
N LYS A 220 16.40 17.94 -10.22
CA LYS A 220 14.97 17.66 -10.14
C LYS A 220 14.66 16.67 -8.99
N PHE A 221 15.46 15.61 -8.87
CA PHE A 221 15.27 14.64 -7.78
C PHE A 221 15.54 15.26 -6.42
N ALA A 222 16.56 16.13 -6.29
CA ALA A 222 16.80 16.87 -5.05
C ALA A 222 15.62 17.76 -4.67
N ASN A 223 15.01 18.47 -5.64
CA ASN A 223 13.80 19.26 -5.41
C ASN A 223 12.58 18.40 -5.08
N PHE A 224 12.46 17.24 -5.69
CA PHE A 224 11.44 16.25 -5.37
C PHE A 224 11.56 15.76 -3.91
N LEU A 225 12.78 15.48 -3.43
CA LEU A 225 13.03 15.12 -2.04
C LEU A 225 12.73 16.26 -1.07
N ARG A 226 13.04 17.52 -1.44
CA ARG A 226 12.62 18.69 -0.63
C ARG A 226 11.11 18.78 -0.55
N THR A 227 10.41 18.63 -1.68
CA THR A 227 8.93 18.61 -1.71
C THR A 227 8.36 17.50 -0.83
N PHE A 228 8.97 16.31 -0.85
CA PHE A 228 8.59 15.21 0.05
C PHE A 228 8.69 15.60 1.53
N VAL A 229 9.78 16.26 1.91
CA VAL A 229 10.01 16.76 3.28
C VAL A 229 9.02 17.89 3.63
N ASP A 230 8.85 18.87 2.75
CA ASP A 230 7.95 20.02 2.97
C ASP A 230 6.48 19.59 3.13
N LEU A 231 6.08 18.53 2.42
CA LEU A 231 4.75 17.92 2.53
C LEU A 231 4.63 17.00 3.77
N GLU A 232 5.72 16.81 4.52
CA GLU A 232 5.79 15.99 5.74
C GLU A 232 5.27 14.54 5.53
N ILE A 233 5.56 13.96 4.38
CA ILE A 233 5.19 12.57 4.09
C ILE A 233 6.08 11.66 4.94
N PRO A 234 5.53 10.68 5.67
CA PRO A 234 6.27 9.94 6.69
C PRO A 234 7.32 8.98 6.13
N HIS A 235 7.15 8.52 4.90
CA HIS A 235 8.04 7.53 4.31
C HIS A 235 7.94 7.49 2.78
N ILE A 236 9.07 7.30 2.13
CA ILE A 236 9.19 7.00 0.71
C ILE A 236 10.34 6.01 0.49
N GLN A 237 10.20 5.11 -0.46
CA GLN A 237 11.28 4.23 -0.88
C GLN A 237 11.30 4.11 -2.40
N PHE A 238 12.49 3.86 -2.95
CA PHE A 238 12.72 3.90 -4.38
C PHE A 238 13.23 2.57 -4.93
N ASN A 239 12.74 2.21 -6.12
CA ASN A 239 13.39 1.31 -7.04
C ASN A 239 13.96 2.12 -8.21
N VAL A 240 15.23 1.89 -8.55
CA VAL A 240 15.86 2.50 -9.73
C VAL A 240 16.25 1.36 -10.66
N VAL A 241 15.32 0.93 -11.49
CA VAL A 241 15.43 -0.27 -12.33
C VAL A 241 14.56 -0.13 -13.57
N ARG A 242 15.02 -0.68 -14.70
CA ARG A 242 14.23 -0.75 -15.92
C ARG A 242 13.31 -1.95 -15.91
N LYS A 243 12.17 -1.80 -16.55
CA LYS A 243 11.23 -2.90 -16.77
C LYS A 243 11.85 -4.03 -17.60
N GLU A 244 12.66 -3.67 -18.59
CA GLU A 244 13.37 -4.58 -19.48
C GLU A 244 14.36 -5.46 -18.72
N ASP A 245 15.08 -4.89 -17.75
CA ASP A 245 16.03 -5.62 -16.90
C ASP A 245 15.30 -6.64 -16.00
N LEU A 246 14.15 -6.25 -15.45
CA LEU A 246 13.31 -7.16 -14.67
C LEU A 246 12.74 -8.31 -15.52
N LEU A 247 12.28 -8.01 -16.75
CA LEU A 247 11.81 -9.03 -17.69
C LEU A 247 12.93 -9.97 -18.12
N ALA A 248 14.13 -9.43 -18.37
CA ALA A 248 15.30 -10.22 -18.69
C ALA A 248 15.73 -11.13 -17.52
N ALA A 249 15.68 -10.60 -16.30
CA ALA A 249 15.98 -11.35 -15.08
C ALA A 249 14.97 -12.48 -14.84
N LYS A 250 13.70 -12.23 -15.10
CA LYS A 250 12.66 -13.27 -15.00
C LYS A 250 12.87 -14.40 -16.03
N LYS A 251 13.32 -14.05 -17.23
CA LYS A 251 13.58 -15.02 -18.31
C LYS A 251 14.86 -15.82 -18.09
N ASN A 252 15.91 -15.18 -17.54
CA ASN A 252 17.24 -15.78 -17.37
C ASN A 252 17.76 -15.55 -15.94
N PRO A 253 17.15 -16.15 -14.90
CA PRO A 253 17.43 -15.85 -13.50
C PRO A 253 18.91 -16.05 -13.12
N GLU A 254 19.58 -17.05 -13.69
CA GLU A 254 20.98 -17.33 -13.42
C GLU A 254 21.93 -16.16 -13.73
N GLN A 255 21.63 -15.38 -14.76
CA GLN A 255 22.44 -14.21 -15.15
C GLN A 255 22.21 -12.98 -14.28
N TYR A 256 21.10 -12.96 -13.53
CA TYR A 256 20.64 -11.82 -12.75
C TYR A 256 20.53 -12.13 -11.24
N ARG A 257 21.24 -13.14 -10.74
CA ARG A 257 21.21 -13.54 -9.31
C ARG A 257 21.50 -12.40 -8.34
N GLY A 258 22.29 -11.41 -8.76
CA GLY A 258 22.63 -10.24 -7.95
C GLY A 258 21.64 -9.07 -8.07
N LEU A 259 20.58 -9.17 -8.91
CA LEU A 259 19.62 -8.10 -9.07
C LEU A 259 18.72 -8.01 -7.86
N THR A 260 18.83 -6.91 -7.13
CA THR A 260 18.00 -6.64 -5.97
C THR A 260 16.91 -5.62 -6.29
N VAL A 261 15.76 -5.78 -5.63
CA VAL A 261 14.63 -4.85 -5.70
C VAL A 261 14.10 -4.51 -4.31
N ARG A 262 13.61 -3.31 -4.15
CA ARG A 262 12.88 -2.91 -2.96
C ARG A 262 11.41 -3.34 -3.11
N VAL A 263 10.97 -4.25 -2.25
CA VAL A 263 9.60 -4.79 -2.31
C VAL A 263 8.62 -3.82 -1.61
N ALA A 264 8.54 -3.87 -0.31
CA ALA A 264 7.83 -2.91 0.54
C ALA A 264 8.34 -3.05 1.97
N GLY A 265 9.27 -2.18 2.36
CA GLY A 265 9.92 -2.21 3.67
C GLY A 265 11.15 -3.11 3.76
N TYR A 266 11.43 -3.93 2.74
CA TYR A 266 12.62 -4.79 2.66
C TYR A 266 13.14 -4.91 1.23
N THR A 267 14.40 -5.32 1.10
CA THR A 267 15.08 -5.59 -0.17
C THR A 267 15.25 -7.09 -0.35
N ALA A 268 15.02 -7.60 -1.55
CA ALA A 268 15.21 -9.00 -1.87
C ALA A 268 15.89 -9.17 -3.24
N TYR A 269 16.46 -10.34 -3.49
CA TYR A 269 16.88 -10.72 -4.82
C TYR A 269 15.65 -10.96 -5.69
N PHE A 270 15.57 -10.25 -6.81
CA PHE A 270 14.38 -10.30 -7.67
C PHE A 270 14.08 -11.72 -8.17
N THR A 271 15.14 -12.47 -8.51
CA THR A 271 15.03 -13.83 -9.05
C THR A 271 14.57 -14.88 -8.01
N GLU A 272 14.59 -14.55 -6.72
CA GLU A 272 14.15 -15.43 -5.62
C GLU A 272 12.71 -15.15 -5.18
N LEU A 273 12.08 -14.09 -5.71
CA LEU A 273 10.69 -13.76 -5.40
C LEU A 273 9.74 -14.69 -6.14
N ALA A 274 8.55 -14.93 -5.55
CA ALA A 274 7.46 -15.62 -6.23
C ALA A 274 7.04 -14.90 -7.51
N ASP A 275 6.62 -15.65 -8.51
CA ASP A 275 6.27 -15.16 -9.85
C ASP A 275 5.25 -14.02 -9.84
N GLU A 276 4.24 -14.12 -8.99
CA GLU A 276 3.18 -13.12 -8.85
C GLU A 276 3.74 -11.79 -8.34
N LEU A 277 4.66 -11.85 -7.37
CA LEU A 277 5.32 -10.67 -6.81
C LEU A 277 6.32 -10.06 -7.81
N GLN A 278 7.04 -10.89 -8.58
CA GLN A 278 7.87 -10.40 -9.69
C GLN A 278 7.03 -9.64 -10.72
N ASN A 279 5.89 -10.20 -11.13
CA ASN A 279 4.98 -9.57 -12.08
C ASN A 279 4.43 -8.23 -11.55
N GLU A 280 4.08 -8.17 -10.28
CA GLU A 280 3.62 -6.95 -9.62
C GLU A 280 4.70 -5.86 -9.66
N ILE A 281 5.95 -6.18 -9.28
CA ILE A 281 7.07 -5.21 -9.30
C ILE A 281 7.36 -4.73 -10.74
N ILE A 282 7.28 -5.62 -11.72
CA ILE A 282 7.40 -5.27 -13.14
C ILE A 282 6.31 -4.26 -13.56
N ALA A 283 5.07 -4.47 -13.07
CA ALA A 283 3.91 -3.65 -13.42
C ALA A 283 3.89 -2.26 -12.78
N ARG A 284 4.67 -2.02 -11.72
CA ARG A 284 4.72 -0.71 -11.03
C ARG A 284 5.05 0.42 -12.00
N THR A 285 4.40 1.56 -11.85
CA THR A 285 4.67 2.77 -12.64
C THR A 285 6.14 3.15 -12.58
N SER A 286 6.75 3.45 -13.72
CA SER A 286 8.14 3.89 -13.83
C SER A 286 8.17 5.33 -14.28
N TYR A 287 8.84 6.20 -13.51
CA TYR A 287 8.98 7.61 -13.83
C TYR A 287 10.30 7.87 -14.55
N GLY A 288 10.24 8.54 -15.70
CA GLY A 288 11.39 9.00 -16.46
C GLY A 288 11.68 10.50 -16.29
N ASP A 289 10.78 11.23 -15.62
CA ASP A 289 10.88 12.65 -15.29
C ASP A 289 10.04 13.01 -14.05
N ILE A 290 10.24 14.23 -13.50
CA ILE A 290 9.55 14.79 -12.34
C ILE A 290 8.86 16.10 -12.71
#